data_3c69c9e9334d2b06cef86d62a6421f5a
#
_entry.id   3c69c9e9334d2b06cef86d62a6421f5a
#
_cell.length_a   1.000
_cell.length_b   1.000
_cell.length_c   1.000
_cell.angle_alpha   90.00
_cell.angle_beta   90.00
_cell.angle_gamma   90.00
#
_symmetry.space_group_name_H-M   'P 1'
#
loop_
_entity.id
_entity.type
_entity.pdbx_description
1 polymer ?
#
loop_
_entity_poly.entity_id
_entity_poly.type
_entity_poly.pdbx_seq_one_letter_code
_entity_poly.pdbx_strand_id
1 'polypeptide(L)'
;MSFKKYLSIALTLLVVLATFAGCAAPAAAPAAAPAAEEAAPTEAAPAEAAPAEGGETIKIGVTMLFDDRWLTSMREAMQAYGEGQEGVEVIFVDSKEDVAVQLGQVENFITQGVNAIVVVPANTDATDPMTQAAVDAGIPLVYVNRKPANLPEGIAYVGSDSIDAGIFQMEWIAEKLGGKGNVVIMNGNLSQEAAQQRTAGVKQVAANFPEIAITKEQTANWSRDEGLALMENWLSTGDPIDAVAANNDEMAIGAIQAIEAAGKLGQIIVGGVDASADALAEMDAGRLNVTVFQNAVGQGEGGIATAIALARGEPVEQIVWIPYELVTP
;
A
#
# COMPACT_ATOMS: atom_id res chain seq x y z
N MET A 1 -48.41 -20.02 -13.94
CA MET A 1 -49.16 -19.04 -14.74
C MET A 1 -48.25 -17.83 -14.87
N SER A 2 -47.81 -17.36 -15.93
CA SER A 2 -47.90 -17.34 -17.39
C SER A 2 -46.68 -16.52 -17.83
N PHE A 3 -45.74 -16.99 -18.50
CA PHE A 3 -45.42 -17.16 -19.93
C PHE A 3 -45.64 -15.92 -20.83
N LYS A 4 -44.53 -15.52 -21.51
CA LYS A 4 -44.38 -14.80 -22.79
C LYS A 4 -44.26 -13.27 -22.70
N LYS A 5 -43.24 -12.62 -23.33
CA LYS A 5 -43.07 -12.56 -24.80
C LYS A 5 -41.65 -12.16 -25.20
N TYR A 6 -41.12 -12.88 -26.16
CA TYR A 6 -39.99 -12.52 -27.03
C TYR A 6 -40.39 -11.37 -27.96
N LEU A 7 -39.45 -10.52 -28.33
CA LEU A 7 -39.44 -10.00 -29.71
C LEU A 7 -38.01 -9.65 -30.14
N SER A 8 -37.56 -10.40 -31.10
CA SER A 8 -36.35 -10.20 -31.92
C SER A 8 -36.55 -9.02 -32.86
N ILE A 9 -35.49 -8.24 -33.12
CA ILE A 9 -35.35 -7.51 -34.40
C ILE A 9 -33.93 -7.75 -34.89
N ALA A 10 -33.87 -8.35 -36.07
CA ALA A 10 -32.67 -8.65 -36.83
C ALA A 10 -32.41 -7.54 -37.87
N LEU A 11 -31.13 -7.39 -38.18
CA LEU A 11 -30.58 -7.17 -39.51
C LEU A 11 -30.85 -5.84 -40.24
N THR A 12 -29.84 -5.03 -40.47
CA THR A 12 -29.55 -4.58 -41.84
C THR A 12 -28.05 -4.26 -42.01
N LEU A 13 -27.45 -5.02 -42.91
CA LEU A 13 -26.13 -4.87 -43.50
C LEU A 13 -26.21 -3.79 -44.57
N LEU A 14 -25.31 -2.83 -44.61
CA LEU A 14 -25.10 -2.01 -45.83
C LEU A 14 -23.59 -1.86 -46.10
N VAL A 15 -23.16 -2.61 -47.12
CA VAL A 15 -21.87 -2.52 -47.79
C VAL A 15 -21.94 -1.36 -48.77
N VAL A 16 -21.00 -0.41 -48.67
CA VAL A 16 -20.72 0.54 -49.76
C VAL A 16 -19.28 0.37 -50.21
N LEU A 17 -19.11 -0.25 -51.34
CA LEU A 17 -17.87 -0.31 -52.11
C LEU A 17 -17.79 0.98 -52.93
N ALA A 18 -16.70 1.75 -52.81
CA ALA A 18 -16.36 2.79 -53.79
C ALA A 18 -14.92 2.61 -54.22
N THR A 19 -14.78 2.09 -55.42
CA THR A 19 -13.56 2.05 -56.23
C THR A 19 -13.31 3.41 -56.84
N PHE A 20 -12.06 3.94 -56.73
CA PHE A 20 -11.55 4.90 -57.67
C PHE A 20 -10.15 4.51 -58.15
N ALA A 21 -10.08 4.34 -59.46
CA ALA A 21 -8.91 3.99 -60.21
C ALA A 21 -8.09 5.24 -60.61
N GLY A 22 -6.81 5.07 -60.64
CA GLY A 22 -5.91 5.50 -61.68
C GLY A 22 -5.56 6.96 -61.82
N CYS A 23 -4.24 7.25 -61.74
CA CYS A 23 -3.49 7.86 -62.86
C CYS A 23 -1.99 7.82 -62.52
N ALA A 24 -1.25 7.10 -63.34
CA ALA A 24 0.21 7.15 -63.43
C ALA A 24 0.64 8.29 -64.34
N ALA A 25 1.73 8.96 -64.06
CA ALA A 25 2.49 9.79 -65.00
C ALA A 25 3.99 9.83 -64.61
N PRO A 26 4.91 10.07 -65.52
CA PRO A 26 6.13 9.27 -65.65
C PRO A 26 7.40 9.94 -65.08
N ALA A 27 8.45 9.12 -65.01
CA ALA A 27 9.79 9.45 -64.55
C ALA A 27 10.50 10.43 -65.47
N ALA A 28 11.25 11.37 -64.91
CA ALA A 28 12.24 12.17 -65.56
C ALA A 28 13.64 11.76 -65.08
N ALA A 29 14.57 11.57 -65.99
CA ALA A 29 15.95 11.13 -65.83
C ALA A 29 16.90 12.25 -65.39
N PRO A 30 18.16 11.91 -64.95
CA PRO A 30 19.00 12.79 -64.15
C PRO A 30 19.82 13.80 -64.93
N ALA A 31 20.02 14.98 -64.32
CA ALA A 31 20.96 15.98 -64.81
C ALA A 31 22.30 15.90 -64.08
N ALA A 32 23.35 16.09 -64.82
CA ALA A 32 24.77 15.94 -64.50
C ALA A 32 25.28 16.95 -63.43
N ALA A 33 26.28 16.48 -62.66
CA ALA A 33 27.04 17.26 -61.67
C ALA A 33 28.02 18.25 -62.37
N PRO A 34 28.27 19.41 -61.75
CA PRO A 34 29.51 20.18 -62.05
C PRO A 34 30.59 19.91 -60.98
N ALA A 35 31.82 20.11 -61.44
CA ALA A 35 33.09 19.77 -60.83
C ALA A 35 33.43 20.44 -59.50
N ALA A 36 34.29 19.76 -58.79
CA ALA A 36 34.86 20.18 -57.50
C ALA A 36 35.73 21.43 -57.62
N GLU A 37 35.56 22.35 -56.69
CA GLU A 37 36.47 23.43 -56.36
C GLU A 37 37.12 23.18 -55.04
N GLU A 38 38.43 23.12 -55.01
CA GLU A 38 39.29 22.79 -53.86
C GLU A 38 39.34 23.99 -52.91
N ALA A 39 38.75 23.83 -51.73
CA ALA A 39 38.79 24.82 -50.66
C ALA A 39 39.78 24.42 -49.56
N ALA A 40 40.63 25.38 -49.19
CA ALA A 40 41.73 25.30 -48.23
C ALA A 40 41.26 24.89 -46.79
N PRO A 41 42.17 24.40 -45.92
CA PRO A 41 41.84 23.93 -44.59
C PRO A 41 41.47 25.05 -43.64
N THR A 42 40.28 25.09 -43.21
CA THR A 42 39.82 25.97 -42.11
C THR A 42 40.20 25.33 -40.77
N GLU A 43 40.94 26.06 -39.97
CA GLU A 43 41.35 25.76 -38.60
C GLU A 43 40.10 25.43 -37.73
N ALA A 44 40.09 24.25 -37.12
CA ALA A 44 38.99 23.80 -36.29
C ALA A 44 38.93 24.62 -34.98
N ALA A 45 37.83 25.35 -34.79
CA ALA A 45 37.48 25.91 -33.49
C ALA A 45 37.30 24.80 -32.45
N PRO A 46 37.61 25.05 -31.14
CA PRO A 46 37.41 24.04 -30.09
C PRO A 46 35.95 23.61 -30.06
N ALA A 47 35.70 22.31 -30.10
CA ALA A 47 34.39 21.76 -29.90
C ALA A 47 33.89 22.16 -28.50
N GLU A 48 32.85 22.98 -28.46
CA GLU A 48 32.07 23.24 -27.29
C GLU A 48 31.52 21.87 -26.81
N ALA A 49 31.89 21.49 -25.58
CA ALA A 49 31.46 20.23 -25.00
C ALA A 49 29.94 20.19 -25.04
N ALA A 50 29.39 19.18 -25.71
CA ALA A 50 27.96 18.89 -25.66
C ALA A 50 27.51 18.79 -24.19
N PRO A 51 26.33 19.32 -23.82
CA PRO A 51 25.78 19.09 -22.48
C PRO A 51 25.74 17.60 -22.22
N ALA A 52 26.20 17.19 -21.03
CA ALA A 52 26.11 15.82 -20.59
C ALA A 52 24.66 15.35 -20.81
N GLU A 53 24.50 14.28 -21.57
CA GLU A 53 23.19 13.64 -21.76
C GLU A 53 22.60 13.35 -20.36
N GLY A 54 21.47 13.99 -20.06
CA GLY A 54 20.74 13.72 -18.82
C GLY A 54 20.44 12.23 -18.76
N GLY A 55 20.88 11.56 -17.68
CA GLY A 55 20.65 10.14 -17.47
C GLY A 55 19.17 9.81 -17.64
N GLU A 56 18.89 8.62 -18.17
CA GLU A 56 17.52 8.14 -18.38
C GLU A 56 16.74 8.23 -17.08
N THR A 57 15.56 8.87 -17.10
CA THR A 57 14.71 9.05 -15.91
C THR A 57 14.23 7.69 -15.41
N ILE A 58 14.49 7.37 -14.15
CA ILE A 58 13.94 6.18 -13.48
C ILE A 58 12.48 6.45 -13.14
N LYS A 59 11.58 5.68 -13.74
CA LYS A 59 10.14 5.74 -13.47
C LYS A 59 9.73 4.62 -12.52
N ILE A 60 9.08 4.98 -11.42
CA ILE A 60 8.57 4.04 -10.42
C ILE A 60 7.05 4.14 -10.39
N GLY A 61 6.36 3.04 -10.71
CA GLY A 61 4.92 2.94 -10.56
C GLY A 61 4.54 2.48 -9.14
N VAL A 62 3.69 3.21 -8.46
CA VAL A 62 3.21 2.86 -7.10
C VAL A 62 1.70 2.63 -7.14
N THR A 63 1.26 1.41 -6.77
CA THR A 63 -0.17 1.13 -6.58
C THR A 63 -0.49 1.06 -5.09
N MET A 64 -1.30 2.05 -4.64
CA MET A 64 -1.86 2.14 -3.30
C MET A 64 -3.16 1.36 -3.24
N LEU A 65 -3.61 1.02 -2.03
CA LEU A 65 -4.87 0.27 -1.88
C LEU A 65 -6.07 1.17 -1.57
N PHE A 66 -5.90 2.23 -0.81
CA PHE A 66 -6.84 3.31 -0.51
C PHE A 66 -6.13 4.43 0.27
N ASP A 67 -6.79 5.54 0.55
CA ASP A 67 -6.29 6.61 1.40
C ASP A 67 -6.94 6.57 2.79
N ASP A 68 -6.14 6.36 3.84
CA ASP A 68 -6.42 6.72 5.22
C ASP A 68 -5.30 7.65 5.74
N ARG A 69 -5.37 8.08 6.99
CA ARG A 69 -4.36 8.99 7.54
C ARG A 69 -2.96 8.39 7.53
N TRP A 70 -2.83 7.12 7.90
CA TRP A 70 -1.54 6.48 7.98
C TRP A 70 -0.95 6.22 6.59
N LEU A 71 -1.75 5.67 5.67
CA LEU A 71 -1.34 5.41 4.28
C LEU A 71 -1.07 6.71 3.52
N THR A 72 -1.80 7.79 3.81
CA THR A 72 -1.51 9.12 3.27
C THR A 72 -0.12 9.60 3.69
N SER A 73 0.24 9.46 4.98
CA SER A 73 1.58 9.82 5.47
C SER A 73 2.68 9.00 4.80
N MET A 74 2.47 7.70 4.58
CA MET A 74 3.40 6.83 3.87
C MET A 74 3.55 7.26 2.40
N ARG A 75 2.43 7.54 1.71
CA ARG A 75 2.43 8.01 0.32
C ARG A 75 3.14 9.35 0.17
N GLU A 76 2.90 10.29 1.08
CA GLU A 76 3.58 11.58 1.09
C GLU A 76 5.10 11.44 1.30
N ALA A 77 5.52 10.52 2.16
CA ALA A 77 6.94 10.19 2.35
C ALA A 77 7.55 9.56 1.09
N MET A 78 6.84 8.63 0.44
CA MET A 78 7.26 8.07 -0.86
C MET A 78 7.44 9.16 -1.91
N GLN A 79 6.47 10.07 -2.00
CA GLN A 79 6.50 11.20 -2.94
C GLN A 79 7.70 12.11 -2.67
N ALA A 80 7.85 12.58 -1.42
CA ALA A 80 8.92 13.48 -1.03
C ALA A 80 10.31 12.86 -1.22
N TYR A 81 10.46 11.56 -0.89
CA TYR A 81 11.72 10.86 -1.11
C TYR A 81 12.07 10.77 -2.61
N GLY A 82 11.09 10.41 -3.45
CA GLY A 82 11.27 10.34 -4.90
C GLY A 82 11.64 11.70 -5.51
N GLU A 83 10.92 12.77 -5.13
CA GLU A 83 11.20 14.14 -5.57
C GLU A 83 12.61 14.64 -5.16
N GLY A 84 13.13 14.13 -4.04
CA GLY A 84 14.48 14.40 -3.58
C GLY A 84 15.58 13.69 -4.35
N GLN A 85 15.24 12.74 -5.25
CA GLN A 85 16.20 11.98 -6.07
C GLN A 85 16.28 12.54 -7.48
N GLU A 86 17.49 12.90 -7.91
CA GLU A 86 17.71 13.40 -9.27
C GLU A 86 17.39 12.32 -10.32
N GLY A 87 16.59 12.66 -11.32
CA GLY A 87 16.22 11.76 -12.42
C GLY A 87 15.27 10.64 -12.00
N VAL A 88 14.47 10.81 -10.95
CA VAL A 88 13.43 9.86 -10.52
C VAL A 88 12.05 10.48 -10.69
N GLU A 89 11.12 9.71 -11.23
CA GLU A 89 9.69 10.02 -11.34
C GLU A 89 8.88 8.94 -10.63
N VAL A 90 8.01 9.32 -9.69
CA VAL A 90 7.12 8.39 -8.97
C VAL A 90 5.68 8.65 -9.38
N ILE A 91 4.99 7.61 -9.86
CA ILE A 91 3.63 7.67 -10.40
C ILE A 91 2.71 6.89 -9.48
N PHE A 92 1.73 7.57 -8.86
CA PHE A 92 0.79 6.94 -7.93
C PHE A 92 -0.56 6.64 -8.58
N VAL A 93 -1.12 5.46 -8.27
CA VAL A 93 -2.49 5.06 -8.57
C VAL A 93 -3.12 4.40 -7.34
N ASP A 94 -4.45 4.42 -7.26
CA ASP A 94 -5.21 3.86 -6.15
C ASP A 94 -6.12 2.73 -6.66
N SER A 95 -6.04 1.56 -6.05
CA SER A 95 -6.84 0.38 -6.42
C SER A 95 -8.21 0.34 -5.73
N LYS A 96 -8.45 1.20 -4.74
CA LYS A 96 -9.69 1.26 -3.95
C LYS A 96 -10.08 -0.09 -3.35
N GLU A 97 -9.10 -0.79 -2.80
CA GLU A 97 -9.21 -2.14 -2.23
C GLU A 97 -9.64 -3.24 -3.22
N ASP A 98 -9.66 -2.96 -4.51
CA ASP A 98 -10.01 -3.94 -5.54
C ASP A 98 -8.75 -4.62 -6.10
N VAL A 99 -8.63 -5.93 -5.86
CA VAL A 99 -7.49 -6.75 -6.30
C VAL A 99 -7.39 -6.81 -7.82
N ALA A 100 -8.52 -6.85 -8.54
CA ALA A 100 -8.52 -6.91 -9.99
C ALA A 100 -8.09 -5.56 -10.60
N VAL A 101 -8.53 -4.45 -9.99
CA VAL A 101 -8.05 -3.10 -10.35
C VAL A 101 -6.55 -3.00 -10.09
N GLN A 102 -6.06 -3.50 -8.94
CA GLN A 102 -4.64 -3.46 -8.59
C GLN A 102 -3.78 -4.26 -9.57
N LEU A 103 -4.21 -5.46 -9.96
CA LEU A 103 -3.53 -6.25 -11.00
C LEU A 103 -3.47 -5.48 -12.33
N GLY A 104 -4.59 -4.91 -12.78
CA GLY A 104 -4.64 -4.09 -14.00
C GLY A 104 -3.73 -2.86 -13.94
N GLN A 105 -3.51 -2.28 -12.76
CA GLN A 105 -2.57 -1.17 -12.56
C GLN A 105 -1.12 -1.64 -12.72
N VAL A 106 -0.76 -2.80 -12.17
CA VAL A 106 0.57 -3.42 -12.36
C VAL A 106 0.81 -3.71 -13.85
N GLU A 107 -0.15 -4.31 -14.56
CA GLU A 107 -0.05 -4.58 -16.00
C GLU A 107 0.08 -3.29 -16.83
N ASN A 108 -0.60 -2.21 -16.40
CA ASN A 108 -0.47 -0.89 -17.02
C ASN A 108 0.94 -0.30 -16.82
N PHE A 109 1.52 -0.40 -15.63
CA PHE A 109 2.89 0.03 -15.37
C PHE A 109 3.91 -0.75 -16.21
N ILE A 110 3.71 -2.06 -16.35
CA ILE A 110 4.52 -2.91 -17.25
C ILE A 110 4.43 -2.38 -18.69
N THR A 111 3.22 -2.10 -19.18
CA THR A 111 2.99 -1.57 -20.53
C THR A 111 3.63 -0.19 -20.75
N GLN A 112 3.66 0.66 -19.71
CA GLN A 112 4.29 1.97 -19.73
C GLN A 112 5.82 1.89 -19.66
N GLY A 113 6.39 0.71 -19.38
CA GLY A 113 7.82 0.51 -19.29
C GLY A 113 8.44 1.22 -18.08
N VAL A 114 7.79 1.18 -16.92
CA VAL A 114 8.40 1.68 -15.67
C VAL A 114 9.60 0.84 -15.30
N ASN A 115 10.55 1.42 -14.56
CA ASN A 115 11.80 0.75 -14.18
C ASN A 115 11.66 -0.11 -12.93
N ALA A 116 10.66 0.17 -12.08
CA ALA A 116 10.29 -0.66 -10.94
C ALA A 116 8.82 -0.40 -10.54
N ILE A 117 8.23 -1.37 -9.85
CA ILE A 117 6.86 -1.30 -9.35
C ILE A 117 6.85 -1.45 -7.83
N VAL A 118 6.14 -0.57 -7.14
CA VAL A 118 5.84 -0.66 -5.70
C VAL A 118 4.37 -1.00 -5.52
N VAL A 119 4.07 -2.01 -4.71
CA VAL A 119 2.71 -2.46 -4.42
C VAL A 119 2.45 -2.40 -2.92
N VAL A 120 1.40 -1.68 -2.53
CA VAL A 120 0.80 -1.78 -1.20
C VAL A 120 -0.44 -2.67 -1.33
N PRO A 121 -0.39 -3.97 -0.99
CA PRO A 121 -1.41 -4.93 -1.40
C PRO A 121 -2.79 -4.66 -0.81
N ALA A 122 -3.83 -4.71 -1.65
CA ALA A 122 -5.22 -4.71 -1.21
C ALA A 122 -5.57 -6.00 -0.46
N ASN A 123 -5.01 -7.13 -0.91
CA ASN A 123 -5.16 -8.45 -0.29
C ASN A 123 -3.80 -9.19 -0.33
N THR A 124 -3.30 -9.60 0.82
CA THR A 124 -1.97 -10.23 0.94
C THR A 124 -1.93 -11.69 0.47
N ASP A 125 -3.09 -12.34 0.39
CA ASP A 125 -3.21 -13.72 -0.13
C ASP A 125 -3.39 -13.77 -1.66
N ALA A 126 -3.62 -12.62 -2.31
CA ALA A 126 -3.94 -12.52 -3.73
C ALA A 126 -2.84 -11.80 -4.55
N THR A 127 -1.59 -11.84 -4.10
CA THR A 127 -0.47 -11.11 -4.71
C THR A 127 0.23 -11.86 -5.84
N ASP A 128 0.08 -13.19 -5.92
CA ASP A 128 0.79 -14.03 -6.89
C ASP A 128 0.64 -13.58 -8.35
N PRO A 129 -0.57 -13.19 -8.85
CA PRO A 129 -0.71 -12.74 -10.23
C PRO A 129 0.09 -11.44 -10.53
N MET A 130 0.14 -10.50 -9.59
CA MET A 130 0.93 -9.26 -9.74
C MET A 130 2.42 -9.55 -9.74
N THR A 131 2.87 -10.42 -8.83
CA THR A 131 4.25 -10.89 -8.78
C THR A 131 4.65 -11.53 -10.11
N GLN A 132 3.83 -12.47 -10.61
CA GLN A 132 4.11 -13.21 -11.84
C GLN A 132 4.18 -12.27 -13.04
N ALA A 133 3.24 -11.31 -13.16
CA ALA A 133 3.23 -10.34 -14.25
C ALA A 133 4.51 -9.49 -14.28
N ALA A 134 4.97 -9.01 -13.12
CA ALA A 134 6.21 -8.23 -13.02
C ALA A 134 7.45 -9.09 -13.36
N VAL A 135 7.52 -10.32 -12.84
CA VAL A 135 8.62 -11.27 -13.11
C VAL A 135 8.69 -11.62 -14.59
N ASP A 136 7.56 -11.94 -15.24
CA ASP A 136 7.50 -12.27 -16.67
C ASP A 136 7.93 -11.10 -17.56
N ALA A 137 7.67 -9.87 -17.11
CA ALA A 137 8.09 -8.65 -17.78
C ALA A 137 9.54 -8.25 -17.47
N GLY A 138 10.21 -8.89 -16.50
CA GLY A 138 11.54 -8.54 -16.04
C GLY A 138 11.61 -7.19 -15.32
N ILE A 139 10.49 -6.71 -14.76
CA ILE A 139 10.42 -5.45 -14.02
C ILE A 139 10.49 -5.74 -12.52
N PRO A 140 11.45 -5.16 -11.78
CA PRO A 140 11.55 -5.29 -10.34
C PRO A 140 10.26 -4.87 -9.62
N LEU A 141 9.85 -5.65 -8.60
CA LEU A 141 8.68 -5.40 -7.79
C LEU A 141 9.05 -5.38 -6.31
N VAL A 142 8.54 -4.39 -5.58
CA VAL A 142 8.69 -4.22 -4.14
C VAL A 142 7.32 -4.17 -3.49
N TYR A 143 7.08 -5.03 -2.52
CA TYR A 143 5.91 -4.91 -1.66
C TYR A 143 6.21 -4.01 -0.46
N VAL A 144 5.28 -3.15 -0.09
CA VAL A 144 5.45 -2.22 1.04
C VAL A 144 4.29 -2.35 2.01
N ASN A 145 4.56 -2.21 3.30
CA ASN A 145 3.64 -2.20 4.42
C ASN A 145 2.95 -3.54 4.70
N ARG A 146 2.31 -4.15 3.72
CA ARG A 146 1.59 -5.41 3.87
C ARG A 146 2.34 -6.54 3.19
N LYS A 147 2.89 -7.46 4.00
CA LYS A 147 3.69 -8.56 3.48
C LYS A 147 2.79 -9.59 2.79
N PRO A 148 3.08 -9.99 1.53
CA PRO A 148 2.41 -11.10 0.90
C PRO A 148 2.52 -12.37 1.75
N ALA A 149 1.45 -13.18 1.78
CA ALA A 149 1.46 -14.48 2.43
C ALA A 149 2.55 -15.39 1.83
N ASN A 150 2.73 -15.30 0.51
CA ASN A 150 3.83 -15.92 -0.21
C ASN A 150 4.74 -14.83 -0.78
N LEU A 151 5.96 -14.67 -0.22
CA LEU A 151 6.98 -13.75 -0.72
C LEU A 151 8.06 -14.56 -1.44
N PRO A 152 8.05 -14.62 -2.79
CA PRO A 152 9.01 -15.40 -3.55
C PRO A 152 10.44 -14.84 -3.43
N GLU A 153 11.43 -15.70 -3.64
CA GLU A 153 12.83 -15.26 -3.74
C GLU A 153 13.00 -14.24 -4.88
N GLY A 154 13.77 -13.19 -4.64
CA GLY A 154 13.99 -12.09 -5.59
C GLY A 154 12.95 -10.98 -5.57
N ILE A 155 11.86 -11.14 -4.80
CA ILE A 155 10.87 -10.07 -4.56
C ILE A 155 11.15 -9.42 -3.22
N ALA A 156 11.31 -8.09 -3.20
CA ALA A 156 11.60 -7.34 -1.98
C ALA A 156 10.31 -6.97 -1.22
N TYR A 157 10.44 -6.90 0.10
CA TYR A 157 9.42 -6.37 1.01
C TYR A 157 10.05 -5.33 1.93
N VAL A 158 9.36 -4.20 2.10
CA VAL A 158 9.72 -3.15 3.07
C VAL A 158 8.52 -2.91 3.98
N GLY A 159 8.69 -3.13 5.28
CA GLY A 159 7.62 -2.97 6.25
C GLY A 159 8.01 -3.42 7.65
N SER A 160 7.03 -3.55 8.52
CA SER A 160 7.23 -4.00 9.90
C SER A 160 6.80 -5.45 10.07
N ASP A 161 7.33 -6.15 11.06
CA ASP A 161 6.82 -7.46 11.45
C ASP A 161 5.54 -7.28 12.28
N SER A 162 4.40 -7.49 11.64
CA SER A 162 3.10 -7.12 12.19
C SER A 162 2.76 -7.84 13.50
N ILE A 163 3.35 -8.99 13.77
CA ILE A 163 3.11 -9.73 15.02
C ILE A 163 3.63 -8.96 16.25
N ASP A 164 4.75 -8.23 16.09
CA ASP A 164 5.37 -7.47 17.17
C ASP A 164 4.46 -6.37 17.71
N ALA A 165 3.65 -5.73 16.84
CA ALA A 165 2.71 -4.71 17.30
C ALA A 165 1.66 -5.30 18.25
N GLY A 166 1.13 -6.49 17.92
CA GLY A 166 0.20 -7.19 18.82
C GLY A 166 0.85 -7.65 20.11
N ILE A 167 2.11 -8.10 20.05
CA ILE A 167 2.88 -8.50 21.23
C ILE A 167 3.09 -7.29 22.14
N PHE A 168 3.65 -6.20 21.64
CA PHE A 168 3.94 -5.00 22.45
C PHE A 168 2.68 -4.42 23.09
N GLN A 169 1.60 -4.31 22.31
CA GLN A 169 0.31 -3.84 22.81
C GLN A 169 -0.21 -4.72 23.95
N MET A 170 -0.22 -6.04 23.76
CA MET A 170 -0.81 -6.95 24.73
C MET A 170 0.06 -7.19 25.95
N GLU A 171 1.40 -7.15 25.83
CA GLU A 171 2.30 -7.19 26.99
C GLU A 171 2.01 -6.05 27.95
N TRP A 172 1.85 -4.84 27.40
CA TRP A 172 1.51 -3.66 28.18
C TRP A 172 0.10 -3.77 28.81
N ILE A 173 -0.91 -4.19 28.03
CA ILE A 173 -2.28 -4.39 28.52
C ILE A 173 -2.29 -5.43 29.66
N ALA A 174 -1.62 -6.56 29.49
CA ALA A 174 -1.57 -7.62 30.49
C ALA A 174 -0.92 -7.16 31.80
N GLU A 175 0.17 -6.38 31.71
CA GLU A 175 0.81 -5.76 32.89
C GLU A 175 -0.16 -4.85 33.63
N LYS A 176 -0.87 -3.96 32.92
CA LYS A 176 -1.82 -3.02 33.54
C LYS A 176 -3.06 -3.70 34.13
N LEU A 177 -3.51 -4.79 33.54
CA LEU A 177 -4.56 -5.64 34.08
C LEU A 177 -4.09 -6.48 35.30
N GLY A 178 -2.79 -6.51 35.58
CA GLY A 178 -2.23 -7.39 36.62
C GLY A 178 -2.38 -8.88 36.28
N GLY A 179 -2.39 -9.22 35.00
CA GLY A 179 -2.44 -10.60 34.49
C GLY A 179 -3.84 -11.24 34.49
N LYS A 180 -4.92 -10.48 34.69
CA LYS A 180 -6.29 -11.00 34.70
C LYS A 180 -7.31 -10.01 34.15
N GLY A 181 -8.32 -10.49 33.44
CA GLY A 181 -9.42 -9.66 32.94
C GLY A 181 -9.98 -10.15 31.60
N ASN A 182 -10.98 -9.42 31.11
CA ASN A 182 -11.70 -9.71 29.88
C ASN A 182 -11.23 -8.74 28.80
N VAL A 183 -10.54 -9.26 27.80
CA VAL A 183 -10.00 -8.49 26.68
C VAL A 183 -10.85 -8.77 25.45
N VAL A 184 -11.16 -7.72 24.70
CA VAL A 184 -11.79 -7.84 23.38
C VAL A 184 -10.81 -7.39 22.30
N ILE A 185 -10.85 -8.03 21.14
CA ILE A 185 -9.98 -7.71 20.00
C ILE A 185 -10.79 -7.11 18.86
N MET A 186 -10.42 -5.91 18.42
CA MET A 186 -10.93 -5.30 17.19
C MET A 186 -9.95 -5.55 16.06
N ASN A 187 -10.32 -6.44 15.14
CA ASN A 187 -9.48 -6.79 14.01
C ASN A 187 -9.62 -5.75 12.89
N GLY A 188 -8.51 -5.50 12.17
CA GLY A 188 -8.56 -4.86 10.88
C GLY A 188 -9.22 -5.74 9.80
N ASN A 189 -8.99 -5.43 8.54
CA ASN A 189 -9.48 -6.25 7.43
C ASN A 189 -8.75 -7.60 7.39
N LEU A 190 -9.51 -8.69 7.55
CA LEU A 190 -8.97 -10.05 7.69
C LEU A 190 -8.31 -10.60 6.41
N SER A 191 -8.49 -9.94 5.26
CA SER A 191 -7.76 -10.27 4.02
C SER A 191 -6.32 -9.73 3.98
N GLN A 192 -5.88 -9.12 5.08
CA GLN A 192 -4.59 -8.45 5.19
C GLN A 192 -3.76 -9.05 6.31
N GLU A 193 -2.50 -9.32 6.02
CA GLU A 193 -1.55 -9.95 6.94
C GLU A 193 -1.47 -9.20 8.27
N ALA A 194 -1.43 -7.87 8.26
CA ALA A 194 -1.31 -7.06 9.46
C ALA A 194 -2.44 -7.31 10.48
N ALA A 195 -3.70 -7.46 10.02
CA ALA A 195 -4.82 -7.78 10.89
C ALA A 195 -4.67 -9.16 11.53
N GLN A 196 -4.24 -10.15 10.74
CA GLN A 196 -4.05 -11.52 11.20
C GLN A 196 -2.91 -11.60 12.21
N GLN A 197 -1.75 -10.99 11.91
CA GLN A 197 -0.54 -11.08 12.74
C GLN A 197 -0.66 -10.24 14.03
N ARG A 198 -1.19 -9.02 13.98
CA ARG A 198 -1.43 -8.23 15.20
C ARG A 198 -2.36 -8.97 16.15
N THR A 199 -3.43 -9.56 15.62
CA THR A 199 -4.34 -10.40 16.41
C THR A 199 -3.65 -11.66 16.97
N ALA A 200 -2.79 -12.31 16.18
CA ALA A 200 -2.00 -13.46 16.64
C ALA A 200 -1.05 -13.07 17.76
N GLY A 201 -0.37 -11.92 17.65
CA GLY A 201 0.50 -11.38 18.71
C GLY A 201 -0.24 -11.15 20.03
N VAL A 202 -1.43 -10.51 19.96
CA VAL A 202 -2.31 -10.33 21.14
C VAL A 202 -2.65 -11.67 21.78
N LYS A 203 -3.07 -12.67 21.01
CA LYS A 203 -3.42 -14.00 21.52
C LYS A 203 -2.22 -14.75 22.07
N GLN A 204 -1.06 -14.62 21.42
CA GLN A 204 0.18 -15.24 21.88
C GLN A 204 0.57 -14.77 23.27
N VAL A 205 0.50 -13.46 23.52
CA VAL A 205 0.80 -12.91 24.85
C VAL A 205 -0.29 -13.28 25.85
N ALA A 206 -1.57 -13.13 25.50
CA ALA A 206 -2.69 -13.48 26.38
C ALA A 206 -2.61 -14.94 26.88
N ALA A 207 -2.13 -15.87 26.05
CA ALA A 207 -1.96 -17.28 26.42
C ALA A 207 -0.96 -17.50 27.58
N ASN A 208 -0.08 -16.56 27.87
CA ASN A 208 0.82 -16.61 29.01
C ASN A 208 0.16 -16.22 30.35
N PHE A 209 -1.07 -15.68 30.32
CA PHE A 209 -1.82 -15.20 31.47
C PHE A 209 -3.14 -15.96 31.60
N PRO A 210 -3.21 -17.06 32.37
CA PRO A 210 -4.40 -17.93 32.43
C PRO A 210 -5.69 -17.26 32.91
N GLU A 211 -5.58 -16.12 33.60
CA GLU A 211 -6.74 -15.35 34.08
C GLU A 211 -7.12 -14.20 33.11
N ILE A 212 -6.45 -14.06 31.97
CA ILE A 212 -6.86 -13.18 30.87
C ILE A 212 -7.71 -13.99 29.91
N ALA A 213 -8.95 -13.55 29.66
CA ALA A 213 -9.84 -14.16 28.69
C ALA A 213 -10.03 -13.23 27.48
N ILE A 214 -9.77 -13.74 26.28
CA ILE A 214 -10.23 -13.08 25.05
C ILE A 214 -11.72 -13.44 24.89
N THR A 215 -12.60 -12.50 25.21
CA THR A 215 -14.05 -12.77 25.29
C THR A 215 -14.81 -12.46 24.00
N LYS A 216 -14.29 -11.54 23.18
CA LYS A 216 -14.87 -11.17 21.90
C LYS A 216 -13.75 -10.83 20.90
N GLU A 217 -14.01 -11.14 19.65
CA GLU A 217 -13.11 -10.83 18.54
C GLU A 217 -13.94 -10.60 17.29
N GLN A 218 -13.81 -9.45 16.66
CA GLN A 218 -14.54 -9.11 15.44
C GLN A 218 -13.81 -8.02 14.66
N THR A 219 -14.00 -8.02 13.33
CA THR A 219 -13.43 -6.99 12.46
C THR A 219 -14.20 -5.66 12.56
N ALA A 220 -13.45 -4.57 12.51
CA ALA A 220 -13.95 -3.21 12.29
C ALA A 220 -13.17 -2.52 11.15
N ASN A 221 -12.53 -3.32 10.27
CA ASN A 221 -12.00 -2.95 8.96
C ASN A 221 -11.10 -1.68 8.94
N TRP A 222 -10.32 -1.45 9.99
CA TRP A 222 -9.47 -0.25 10.18
C TRP A 222 -10.26 1.06 10.36
N SER A 223 -11.59 1.00 10.42
CA SER A 223 -12.49 2.15 10.40
C SER A 223 -12.85 2.62 11.81
N ARG A 224 -12.77 3.95 12.03
CA ARG A 224 -13.21 4.58 13.29
C ARG A 224 -14.70 4.38 13.52
N ASP A 225 -15.50 4.56 12.48
CA ASP A 225 -16.98 4.43 12.58
C ASP A 225 -17.39 2.99 12.87
N GLU A 226 -16.73 2.01 12.24
CA GLU A 226 -16.99 0.60 12.53
C GLU A 226 -16.49 0.20 13.92
N GLY A 227 -15.35 0.75 14.37
CA GLY A 227 -14.84 0.58 15.74
C GLY A 227 -15.82 1.12 16.78
N LEU A 228 -16.37 2.31 16.53
CA LEU A 228 -17.43 2.90 17.36
C LEU A 228 -18.66 1.96 17.45
N ALA A 229 -19.22 1.60 16.30
CA ALA A 229 -20.43 0.77 16.23
C ALA A 229 -20.22 -0.61 16.87
N LEU A 230 -19.04 -1.21 16.66
CA LEU A 230 -18.70 -2.51 17.25
C LEU A 230 -18.59 -2.42 18.78
N MET A 231 -17.95 -1.37 19.30
CA MET A 231 -17.84 -1.19 20.75
C MET A 231 -19.18 -0.88 21.40
N GLU A 232 -20.03 -0.07 20.78
CA GLU A 232 -21.42 0.15 21.25
C GLU A 232 -22.19 -1.17 21.36
N ASN A 233 -22.06 -2.01 20.33
CA ASN A 233 -22.68 -3.33 20.32
C ASN A 233 -22.17 -4.18 21.50
N TRP A 234 -20.86 -4.28 21.69
CA TRP A 234 -20.28 -5.06 22.79
C TRP A 234 -20.68 -4.53 24.17
N LEU A 235 -20.71 -3.22 24.37
CA LEU A 235 -21.15 -2.62 25.63
C LEU A 235 -22.63 -2.87 25.91
N SER A 236 -23.49 -2.97 24.88
CA SER A 236 -24.91 -3.22 25.01
C SER A 236 -25.23 -4.63 25.51
N THR A 237 -24.32 -5.61 25.37
CA THR A 237 -24.51 -6.97 25.89
C THR A 237 -24.45 -7.03 27.40
N GLY A 238 -23.84 -6.05 28.07
CA GLY A 238 -23.63 -6.05 29.51
C GLY A 238 -22.51 -6.97 30.00
N ASP A 239 -21.80 -7.65 29.10
CA ASP A 239 -20.65 -8.48 29.44
C ASP A 239 -19.50 -7.61 29.97
N PRO A 240 -18.70 -8.10 30.94
CA PRO A 240 -17.55 -7.36 31.43
C PRO A 240 -16.48 -7.26 30.35
N ILE A 241 -15.96 -6.03 30.14
CA ILE A 241 -14.83 -5.72 29.26
C ILE A 241 -13.86 -4.88 30.07
N ASP A 242 -12.63 -5.37 30.23
CA ASP A 242 -11.57 -4.71 31.00
C ASP A 242 -10.55 -4.02 30.06
N ALA A 243 -10.38 -4.54 28.83
CA ALA A 243 -9.54 -3.92 27.84
C ALA A 243 -9.99 -4.18 26.40
N VAL A 244 -9.63 -3.25 25.52
CA VAL A 244 -9.76 -3.33 24.07
C VAL A 244 -8.36 -3.35 23.45
N ALA A 245 -8.00 -4.39 22.71
CA ALA A 245 -6.84 -4.46 21.85
C ALA A 245 -7.31 -4.23 20.40
N ALA A 246 -7.18 -3.00 19.92
CA ALA A 246 -7.52 -2.66 18.54
C ALA A 246 -6.29 -2.80 17.65
N ASN A 247 -6.47 -3.37 16.46
CA ASN A 247 -5.36 -3.55 15.51
C ASN A 247 -4.85 -2.22 14.91
N ASN A 248 -5.59 -1.10 15.04
CA ASN A 248 -5.09 0.23 14.74
C ASN A 248 -5.73 1.32 15.61
N ASP A 249 -5.21 2.53 15.51
CA ASP A 249 -5.64 3.70 16.29
C ASP A 249 -7.03 4.19 15.89
N GLU A 250 -7.39 4.14 14.61
CA GLU A 250 -8.72 4.60 14.16
C GLU A 250 -9.83 3.79 14.84
N MET A 251 -9.69 2.47 14.88
CA MET A 251 -10.65 1.61 15.60
C MET A 251 -10.60 1.85 17.11
N ALA A 252 -9.40 2.06 17.68
CA ALA A 252 -9.24 2.39 19.10
C ALA A 252 -9.95 3.69 19.48
N ILE A 253 -9.82 4.74 18.65
CA ILE A 253 -10.51 6.02 18.83
C ILE A 253 -12.04 5.83 18.74
N GLY A 254 -12.50 5.03 17.77
CA GLY A 254 -13.92 4.65 17.69
C GLY A 254 -14.41 3.97 18.98
N ALA A 255 -13.63 3.04 19.51
CA ALA A 255 -13.94 2.37 20.80
C ALA A 255 -13.98 3.37 21.96
N ILE A 256 -13.04 4.32 22.04
CA ILE A 256 -13.01 5.38 23.04
C ILE A 256 -14.31 6.21 23.02
N GLN A 257 -14.79 6.59 21.84
CA GLN A 257 -16.03 7.36 21.69
C GLN A 257 -17.24 6.60 22.25
N ALA A 258 -17.36 5.29 21.98
CA ALA A 258 -18.42 4.46 22.53
C ALA A 258 -18.31 4.30 24.05
N ILE A 259 -17.09 4.13 24.57
CA ILE A 259 -16.79 4.01 26.01
C ILE A 259 -17.15 5.31 26.73
N GLU A 260 -16.82 6.46 26.15
CA GLU A 260 -17.17 7.78 26.66
C GLU A 260 -18.68 7.99 26.70
N ALA A 261 -19.38 7.69 25.61
CA ALA A 261 -20.84 7.79 25.54
C ALA A 261 -21.55 6.89 26.58
N ALA A 262 -20.95 5.75 26.91
CA ALA A 262 -21.43 4.84 27.96
C ALA A 262 -21.04 5.25 29.39
N GLY A 263 -20.26 6.34 29.56
CA GLY A 263 -19.77 6.80 30.89
C GLY A 263 -18.77 5.88 31.56
N LYS A 264 -17.98 5.13 30.75
CA LYS A 264 -17.02 4.10 31.24
C LYS A 264 -15.55 4.48 31.00
N LEU A 265 -15.26 5.75 30.68
CA LEU A 265 -13.86 6.22 30.57
C LEU A 265 -13.11 5.95 31.87
N GLY A 266 -11.86 5.52 31.73
CA GLY A 266 -10.98 5.15 32.85
C GLY A 266 -11.32 3.80 33.52
N GLN A 267 -12.37 3.09 33.07
CA GLN A 267 -12.72 1.75 33.54
C GLN A 267 -12.27 0.65 32.57
N ILE A 268 -12.04 1.00 31.31
CA ILE A 268 -11.64 0.08 30.23
C ILE A 268 -10.33 0.60 29.63
N ILE A 269 -9.31 -0.25 29.61
CA ILE A 269 -8.05 0.03 28.95
C ILE A 269 -8.26 -0.04 27.43
N VAL A 270 -7.74 0.95 26.70
CA VAL A 270 -7.79 0.94 25.22
C VAL A 270 -6.38 1.01 24.66
N GLY A 271 -6.04 0.04 23.81
CA GLY A 271 -4.78 0.00 23.06
C GLY A 271 -5.05 0.13 21.57
N GLY A 272 -4.13 0.83 20.88
CA GLY A 272 -4.09 1.01 19.43
C GLY A 272 -2.76 0.59 18.82
N VAL A 273 -2.60 0.84 17.54
CA VAL A 273 -1.36 0.73 16.76
C VAL A 273 -1.37 1.86 15.74
N ASP A 274 -0.27 2.47 15.45
CA ASP A 274 0.15 3.48 14.48
C ASP A 274 0.83 4.68 15.16
N ALA A 275 0.45 5.03 16.39
CA ALA A 275 0.77 6.28 17.08
C ALA A 275 0.43 7.51 16.22
N SER A 276 -0.75 7.49 15.63
CA SER A 276 -1.28 8.58 14.83
C SER A 276 -1.45 9.87 15.65
N ALA A 277 -1.41 11.04 15.01
CA ALA A 277 -1.54 12.31 15.71
C ALA A 277 -2.85 12.40 16.53
N ASP A 278 -3.96 11.84 16.01
CA ASP A 278 -5.23 11.80 16.73
C ASP A 278 -5.15 10.86 17.95
N ALA A 279 -4.51 9.71 17.81
CA ALA A 279 -4.34 8.77 18.91
C ALA A 279 -3.42 9.33 20.02
N LEU A 280 -2.35 10.03 19.64
CA LEU A 280 -1.51 10.74 20.60
C LEU A 280 -2.28 11.83 21.34
N ALA A 281 -3.18 12.56 20.66
CA ALA A 281 -4.08 13.51 21.32
C ALA A 281 -5.06 12.84 22.29
N GLU A 282 -5.57 11.64 21.95
CA GLU A 282 -6.38 10.83 22.86
C GLU A 282 -5.57 10.32 24.06
N MET A 283 -4.29 9.99 23.85
CA MET A 283 -3.37 9.59 24.91
C MET A 283 -3.06 10.75 25.85
N ASP A 284 -2.75 11.94 25.32
CA ASP A 284 -2.53 13.16 26.10
C ASP A 284 -3.75 13.54 26.94
N ALA A 285 -4.95 13.25 26.42
CA ALA A 285 -6.22 13.44 27.13
C ALA A 285 -6.52 12.31 28.15
N GLY A 286 -5.67 11.29 28.27
CA GLY A 286 -5.83 10.17 29.18
C GLY A 286 -6.91 9.17 28.77
N ARG A 287 -7.33 9.16 27.49
CA ARG A 287 -8.38 8.27 26.98
C ARG A 287 -7.82 7.06 26.22
N LEU A 288 -6.70 7.20 25.51
CA LEU A 288 -5.95 6.08 24.97
C LEU A 288 -4.81 5.72 25.94
N ASN A 289 -4.61 4.45 26.20
CA ASN A 289 -3.67 4.00 27.23
C ASN A 289 -2.35 3.50 26.66
N VAL A 290 -2.33 2.97 25.47
CA VAL A 290 -1.14 2.47 24.75
C VAL A 290 -1.38 2.52 23.27
N THR A 291 -0.35 2.84 22.51
CA THR A 291 -0.30 2.58 21.06
C THR A 291 1.09 2.08 20.68
N VAL A 292 1.23 1.52 19.49
CA VAL A 292 2.50 1.04 18.96
C VAL A 292 2.81 1.84 17.71
N PHE A 293 3.87 2.63 17.75
CA PHE A 293 4.29 3.45 16.61
C PHE A 293 4.68 2.59 15.42
N GLN A 294 4.00 2.82 14.31
CA GLN A 294 4.33 2.28 13.00
C GLN A 294 4.89 3.38 12.13
N ASN A 295 6.17 3.29 11.77
CA ASN A 295 6.88 4.34 11.05
C ASN A 295 6.49 4.40 9.56
N ALA A 296 5.42 5.15 9.25
CA ALA A 296 4.93 5.36 7.89
C ALA A 296 5.99 5.99 6.97
N VAL A 297 6.73 6.98 7.51
CA VAL A 297 7.81 7.66 6.78
C VAL A 297 8.91 6.67 6.42
N GLY A 298 9.42 5.92 7.39
CA GLY A 298 10.47 4.93 7.14
C GLY A 298 10.06 3.84 6.15
N GLN A 299 8.79 3.39 6.19
CA GLN A 299 8.28 2.42 5.21
C GLN A 299 8.16 3.03 3.82
N GLY A 300 7.68 4.28 3.71
CA GLY A 300 7.55 4.98 2.44
C GLY A 300 8.90 5.25 1.77
N GLU A 301 9.82 5.86 2.51
CA GLU A 301 11.19 6.14 2.04
C GLU A 301 11.93 4.86 1.67
N GLY A 302 11.89 3.84 2.55
CA GLY A 302 12.51 2.54 2.33
C GLY A 302 11.96 1.84 1.08
N GLY A 303 10.65 1.91 0.85
CA GLY A 303 10.01 1.34 -0.34
C GLY A 303 10.51 1.94 -1.64
N ILE A 304 10.55 3.27 -1.73
CA ILE A 304 11.06 3.97 -2.93
C ILE A 304 12.58 3.79 -3.08
N ALA A 305 13.35 3.85 -1.97
CA ALA A 305 14.79 3.61 -2.01
C ALA A 305 15.12 2.22 -2.57
N THR A 306 14.40 1.18 -2.09
CA THR A 306 14.55 -0.20 -2.58
C THR A 306 14.18 -0.32 -4.06
N ALA A 307 13.09 0.33 -4.50
CA ALA A 307 12.68 0.32 -5.90
C ALA A 307 13.71 1.01 -6.81
N ILE A 308 14.29 2.13 -6.37
CA ILE A 308 15.38 2.83 -7.10
C ILE A 308 16.62 1.94 -7.21
N ALA A 309 17.05 1.31 -6.12
CA ALA A 309 18.20 0.43 -6.11
C ALA A 309 18.00 -0.74 -7.09
N LEU A 310 16.85 -1.39 -7.06
CA LEU A 310 16.50 -2.48 -7.99
C LEU A 310 16.45 -1.99 -9.44
N ALA A 311 15.88 -0.81 -9.71
CA ALA A 311 15.86 -0.22 -11.06
C ALA A 311 17.26 0.07 -11.61
N ARG A 312 18.24 0.30 -10.72
CA ARG A 312 19.67 0.47 -11.06
C ARG A 312 20.43 -0.85 -11.16
N GLY A 313 19.78 -1.97 -10.87
CA GLY A 313 20.44 -3.29 -10.80
C GLY A 313 21.33 -3.46 -9.57
N GLU A 314 21.13 -2.67 -8.53
CA GLU A 314 21.85 -2.76 -7.27
C GLU A 314 21.27 -3.87 -6.39
N PRO A 315 22.08 -4.56 -5.59
CA PRO A 315 21.60 -5.59 -4.68
C PRO A 315 20.80 -4.96 -3.53
N VAL A 316 19.69 -5.62 -3.14
CA VAL A 316 18.87 -5.24 -2.00
C VAL A 316 18.64 -6.45 -1.10
N GLU A 317 18.32 -6.20 0.18
CA GLU A 317 17.83 -7.26 1.05
C GLU A 317 16.39 -7.63 0.64
N GLN A 318 16.07 -8.92 0.75
CA GLN A 318 14.72 -9.39 0.44
C GLN A 318 13.67 -8.79 1.39
N ILE A 319 14.02 -8.61 2.66
CA ILE A 319 13.15 -8.03 3.67
C ILE A 319 13.88 -6.89 4.38
N VAL A 320 13.34 -5.69 4.28
CA VAL A 320 13.80 -4.51 5.00
C VAL A 320 12.81 -4.24 6.13
N TRP A 321 13.21 -4.61 7.35
CA TRP A 321 12.38 -4.41 8.53
C TRP A 321 12.45 -2.97 9.05
N ILE A 322 11.30 -2.34 9.19
CA ILE A 322 11.10 -1.06 9.87
C ILE A 322 10.50 -1.37 11.25
N PRO A 323 11.23 -1.16 12.35
CA PRO A 323 10.78 -1.62 13.66
C PRO A 323 9.53 -0.89 14.15
N TYR A 324 8.75 -1.57 14.96
CA TYR A 324 7.72 -0.96 15.80
C TYR A 324 8.32 -0.40 17.09
N GLU A 325 7.67 0.60 17.67
CA GLU A 325 8.05 1.18 18.96
C GLU A 325 6.81 1.32 19.86
N LEU A 326 6.92 0.87 21.11
CA LEU A 326 5.83 1.03 22.08
C LEU A 326 5.73 2.48 22.54
N VAL A 327 4.50 3.04 22.51
CA VAL A 327 4.21 4.40 22.98
C VAL A 327 3.20 4.36 24.11
N THR A 328 3.56 4.97 25.24
CA THR A 328 2.75 5.02 26.45
C THR A 328 2.75 6.44 27.02
N PRO A 329 1.76 6.81 27.86
CA PRO A 329 1.71 8.11 28.54
C PRO A 329 2.93 8.48 29.35
#